data_2b49485c185dbfac1c419cecd97f4526
#
_entry.id   2b49485c185dbfac1c419cecd97f4526
#
_cell.length_a   1.000
_cell.length_b   1.000
_cell.length_c   1.000
_cell.angle_alpha   90.00
_cell.angle_beta   90.00
_cell.angle_gamma   90.00
#
_symmetry.space_group_name_H-M   'P 1'
#
loop_
_entity.id
_entity.type
_entity.pdbx_description
1 polymer ?
#
loop_
_entity_poly.entity_id
_entity_poly.type
_entity_poly.pdbx_seq_one_letter_code
_entity_poly.pdbx_strand_id
1 'polypeptide(L)'
;MGKVLIKCIQTPMQKYFYDRSLDSVVMVNDEEYQILKTVEKTKLVPDGVLRRFVKSGLLRETAIEEIEHPETENLHLLAEHYMGNLILQVTQQCNLRCKYCAYSGNYYNRSHTSNRMDFETAKKAIDFYLKRSEKADQLALSFYGGEPLLEFELIKKCVSYILQRKGDKKILFTMTTNGTLMTEDVIEFLVKYEFNLMISLDGDKKSHDINRRFKTGKGSFDIILENLSRLKAYNEEYYSKVLFNCVISSSSDLENIYRFYSEEELFEAGTVNFNYVNPVG
;
A
#
# COMPACT_ATOMS: atom_id res chain seq x y z
N MET A 1 21.37 29.23 18.25
CA MET A 1 22.24 28.06 18.38
C MET A 1 21.57 26.90 17.68
N GLY A 2 22.22 26.35 16.67
CA GLY A 2 21.68 25.20 15.94
C GLY A 2 21.58 23.97 16.86
N LYS A 3 20.66 23.08 16.53
CA LYS A 3 20.43 21.83 17.28
C LYS A 3 20.94 20.63 16.49
N VAL A 4 21.64 19.72 17.12
CA VAL A 4 22.01 18.44 16.50
C VAL A 4 20.82 17.49 16.57
N LEU A 5 20.41 16.94 15.42
CA LEU A 5 19.28 16.03 15.30
C LEU A 5 19.78 14.60 15.02
N ILE A 6 19.79 13.80 16.06
CA ILE A 6 20.15 12.38 15.99
C ILE A 6 19.12 11.51 16.70
N LYS A 7 19.14 10.21 16.36
CA LYS A 7 18.37 9.16 17.03
C LYS A 7 19.26 7.99 17.39
N CYS A 8 19.34 7.63 18.67
CA CYS A 8 20.07 6.45 19.11
C CYS A 8 19.22 5.19 18.96
N ILE A 9 19.80 4.14 18.38
CA ILE A 9 19.15 2.85 18.08
C ILE A 9 19.99 1.74 18.72
N GLN A 10 19.34 0.84 19.43
CA GLN A 10 19.96 -0.34 19.99
C GLN A 10 19.24 -1.60 19.48
N THR A 11 20.03 -2.54 18.97
CA THR A 11 19.58 -3.89 18.63
C THR A 11 20.13 -4.90 19.65
N PRO A 12 19.69 -6.16 19.64
CA PRO A 12 20.30 -7.19 20.49
C PRO A 12 21.79 -7.41 20.24
N MET A 13 22.28 -7.08 19.04
CA MET A 13 23.65 -7.34 18.61
C MET A 13 24.56 -6.11 18.65
N GLN A 14 24.03 -4.92 18.34
CA GLN A 14 24.84 -3.74 18.11
C GLN A 14 24.11 -2.44 18.46
N LYS A 15 24.88 -1.35 18.64
CA LYS A 15 24.41 0.00 18.92
C LYS A 15 24.73 0.92 17.76
N TYR A 16 23.79 1.80 17.44
CA TYR A 16 23.89 2.74 16.33
C TYR A 16 23.34 4.10 16.72
N PHE A 17 23.67 5.11 15.93
CA PHE A 17 22.88 6.33 15.88
C PHE A 17 22.58 6.70 14.44
N TYR A 18 21.41 7.25 14.23
CA TYR A 18 21.00 7.87 12.97
C TYR A 18 21.30 9.36 13.05
N ASP A 19 22.03 9.87 12.07
CA ASP A 19 22.31 11.29 11.90
C ASP A 19 21.45 11.85 10.76
N ARG A 20 20.58 12.79 11.11
CA ARG A 20 19.68 13.38 10.14
C ARG A 20 20.40 14.28 9.13
N SER A 21 21.52 14.89 9.49
CA SER A 21 22.23 15.85 8.62
C SER A 21 22.82 15.20 7.38
N LEU A 22 23.22 13.94 7.49
CA LEU A 22 23.77 13.13 6.38
C LEU A 22 22.88 11.94 6.00
N ASP A 23 21.69 11.81 6.61
CA ASP A 23 20.79 10.66 6.42
C ASP A 23 21.51 9.31 6.58
N SER A 24 22.31 9.19 7.63
CA SER A 24 23.23 8.07 7.81
C SER A 24 23.04 7.35 9.14
N VAL A 25 23.10 6.02 9.12
CA VAL A 25 23.15 5.17 10.32
C VAL A 25 24.59 4.74 10.57
N VAL A 26 25.13 5.03 11.74
CA VAL A 26 26.51 4.76 12.10
C VAL A 26 26.58 3.83 13.30
N MET A 27 27.38 2.76 13.20
CA MET A 27 27.66 1.85 14.31
C MET A 27 28.61 2.50 15.32
N VAL A 28 28.34 2.30 16.60
CA VAL A 28 29.08 2.89 17.72
C VAL A 28 29.35 1.88 18.85
N ASN A 29 30.40 2.14 19.62
CA ASN A 29 30.65 1.37 20.81
C ASN A 29 29.78 1.84 21.99
N ASP A 30 29.88 1.17 23.13
CA ASP A 30 29.06 1.41 24.31
C ASP A 30 29.26 2.79 24.93
N GLU A 31 30.51 3.26 25.00
CA GLU A 31 30.87 4.57 25.55
C GLU A 31 30.30 5.69 24.66
N GLU A 32 30.56 5.62 23.37
CA GLU A 32 30.03 6.58 22.39
C GLU A 32 28.50 6.62 22.41
N TYR A 33 27.85 5.44 22.50
CA TYR A 33 26.41 5.35 22.57
C TYR A 33 25.80 6.08 23.78
N GLN A 34 26.42 5.97 24.96
CA GLN A 34 25.92 6.69 26.13
C GLN A 34 26.08 8.21 26.00
N ILE A 35 27.18 8.65 25.41
CA ILE A 35 27.38 10.08 25.11
C ILE A 35 26.36 10.56 24.09
N LEU A 36 26.15 9.80 23.01
CA LEU A 36 25.16 10.13 21.96
C LEU A 36 23.73 10.16 22.50
N LYS A 37 23.38 9.32 23.47
CA LYS A 37 22.10 9.43 24.18
C LYS A 37 21.92 10.76 24.92
N THR A 38 23.00 11.28 25.44
CA THR A 38 22.99 12.61 26.07
C THR A 38 22.83 13.69 25.01
N VAL A 39 23.53 13.59 23.87
CA VAL A 39 23.37 14.48 22.71
C VAL A 39 21.95 14.42 22.16
N GLU A 40 21.36 13.23 22.06
CA GLU A 40 19.96 13.07 21.61
C GLU A 40 18.97 13.87 22.47
N LYS A 41 19.21 13.92 23.79
CA LYS A 41 18.36 14.65 24.74
C LYS A 41 18.65 16.14 24.75
N THR A 42 19.92 16.51 24.86
CA THR A 42 20.35 17.91 25.05
C THR A 42 20.44 18.69 23.76
N LYS A 43 20.56 17.98 22.62
CA LYS A 43 20.83 18.54 21.29
C LYS A 43 22.19 19.23 21.18
N LEU A 44 23.08 19.08 22.17
CA LEU A 44 24.41 19.67 22.21
C LEU A 44 25.49 18.58 22.16
N VAL A 45 26.51 18.79 21.34
CA VAL A 45 27.65 17.88 21.24
C VAL A 45 28.72 18.33 22.21
N PRO A 46 29.16 17.47 23.16
CA PRO A 46 30.24 17.81 24.10
C PRO A 46 31.57 17.99 23.33
N ASP A 47 32.34 18.98 23.78
CA ASP A 47 33.65 19.24 23.17
C ASP A 47 34.59 18.04 23.30
N GLY A 48 35.22 17.68 22.20
CA GLY A 48 36.37 16.76 22.16
C GLY A 48 36.07 15.28 22.12
N VAL A 49 34.92 14.83 22.63
CA VAL A 49 34.62 13.39 22.80
C VAL A 49 34.21 12.69 21.52
N LEU A 50 33.46 13.35 20.64
CA LEU A 50 32.95 12.77 19.40
C LEU A 50 33.64 13.31 18.14
N ARG A 51 34.94 13.69 18.26
CA ARG A 51 35.73 14.35 17.23
C ARG A 51 35.72 13.59 15.87
N ARG A 52 35.76 12.26 15.93
CA ARG A 52 35.78 11.45 14.69
C ARG A 52 34.49 11.66 13.85
N PHE A 53 33.34 11.76 14.50
CA PHE A 53 32.06 11.97 13.83
C PHE A 53 31.93 13.40 13.29
N VAL A 54 32.35 14.39 14.09
CA VAL A 54 32.35 15.79 13.65
C VAL A 54 33.28 16.01 12.47
N LYS A 55 34.49 15.40 12.48
CA LYS A 55 35.43 15.46 11.34
C LYS A 55 34.89 14.81 10.08
N SER A 56 34.09 13.76 10.19
CA SER A 56 33.41 13.12 9.03
C SER A 56 32.15 13.82 8.60
N GLY A 57 31.83 14.97 9.19
CA GLY A 57 30.67 15.78 8.82
C GLY A 57 29.37 15.39 9.49
N LEU A 58 29.40 14.42 10.41
CA LEU A 58 28.28 14.04 11.26
C LEU A 58 28.10 15.03 12.42
N LEU A 59 26.97 14.93 13.10
CA LEU A 59 26.64 15.75 14.28
C LEU A 59 26.66 17.26 14.00
N ARG A 60 26.31 17.67 12.78
CA ARG A 60 26.22 19.09 12.41
C ARG A 60 25.02 19.73 13.07
N GLU A 61 25.22 20.95 13.53
CA GLU A 61 24.11 21.78 13.94
C GLU A 61 23.21 22.11 12.74
N THR A 62 21.92 22.00 12.94
CA THR A 62 20.93 22.42 11.94
C THR A 62 20.19 23.66 12.45
N ALA A 63 20.03 24.63 11.58
CA ALA A 63 19.18 25.79 11.81
C ALA A 63 17.72 25.57 11.36
N ILE A 64 17.39 24.34 10.92
CA ILE A 64 16.03 24.01 10.47
C ILE A 64 15.15 23.91 11.72
N GLU A 65 14.31 24.88 11.92
CA GLU A 65 13.32 24.92 13.00
C GLU A 65 12.00 24.27 12.59
N GLU A 66 11.67 24.34 11.32
CA GLU A 66 10.43 23.83 10.74
C GLU A 66 10.70 23.13 9.41
N ILE A 67 9.98 22.04 9.14
CA ILE A 67 10.02 21.33 7.86
C ILE A 67 8.64 21.43 7.26
N GLU A 68 8.53 22.19 6.17
CA GLU A 68 7.33 22.26 5.39
C GLU A 68 7.47 21.48 4.07
N HIS A 69 6.39 20.84 3.67
CA HIS A 69 6.36 20.23 2.35
C HIS A 69 6.35 21.35 1.28
N PRO A 70 7.08 21.24 0.16
CA PRO A 70 7.13 22.29 -0.87
C PRO A 70 5.76 22.74 -1.38
N GLU A 71 4.78 21.83 -1.36
CA GLU A 71 3.41 22.10 -1.81
C GLU A 71 2.47 22.62 -0.70
N THR A 72 2.99 22.91 0.51
CA THR A 72 2.13 23.36 1.63
C THR A 72 1.36 24.64 1.28
N GLU A 73 1.99 25.58 0.61
CA GLU A 73 1.34 26.81 0.17
C GLU A 73 0.26 26.59 -0.89
N ASN A 74 0.43 25.54 -1.71
CA ASN A 74 -0.49 25.17 -2.78
C ASN A 74 -1.59 24.20 -2.32
N LEU A 75 -1.56 23.75 -1.07
CA LEU A 75 -2.46 22.69 -0.57
C LEU A 75 -3.94 23.01 -0.79
N HIS A 76 -4.35 24.26 -0.59
CA HIS A 76 -5.72 24.70 -0.82
C HIS A 76 -6.13 24.59 -2.29
N LEU A 77 -5.23 24.94 -3.24
CA LEU A 77 -5.47 24.80 -4.68
C LEU A 77 -5.55 23.33 -5.08
N LEU A 78 -4.63 22.51 -4.57
CA LEU A 78 -4.60 21.07 -4.83
C LEU A 78 -5.87 20.39 -4.31
N ALA A 79 -6.29 20.72 -3.09
CA ALA A 79 -7.48 20.15 -2.48
C ALA A 79 -8.79 20.66 -3.11
N GLU A 80 -8.82 21.86 -3.69
CA GLU A 80 -10.02 22.44 -4.27
C GLU A 80 -10.19 22.13 -5.76
N HIS A 81 -9.12 21.91 -6.51
CA HIS A 81 -9.18 21.83 -7.97
C HIS A 81 -8.46 20.64 -8.60
N TYR A 82 -7.58 19.98 -7.87
CA TYR A 82 -6.69 18.94 -8.41
C TYR A 82 -6.72 17.65 -7.57
N MET A 83 -7.88 17.28 -7.05
CA MET A 83 -7.99 15.98 -6.37
C MET A 83 -7.56 14.85 -7.29
N GLY A 84 -6.48 14.12 -6.94
CA GLY A 84 -5.86 13.13 -7.83
C GLY A 84 -6.61 11.81 -7.92
N ASN A 85 -7.24 11.37 -6.82
CA ASN A 85 -7.88 10.06 -6.76
C ASN A 85 -9.05 10.06 -5.78
N LEU A 86 -10.13 9.37 -6.15
CA LEU A 86 -11.22 9.00 -5.25
C LEU A 86 -11.17 7.50 -4.98
N ILE A 87 -11.02 7.11 -3.72
CA ILE A 87 -11.08 5.71 -3.30
C ILE A 87 -12.44 5.45 -2.66
N LEU A 88 -13.24 4.58 -3.26
CA LEU A 88 -14.52 4.13 -2.70
C LEU A 88 -14.32 2.80 -1.97
N GLN A 89 -14.45 2.81 -0.65
CA GLN A 89 -14.53 1.59 0.15
C GLN A 89 -15.94 1.05 0.06
N VAL A 90 -16.21 0.26 -0.98
CA VAL A 90 -17.57 -0.19 -1.33
C VAL A 90 -18.17 -1.17 -0.32
N THR A 91 -17.34 -1.89 0.43
CA THR A 91 -17.78 -2.81 1.49
C THR A 91 -16.70 -3.04 2.54
N GLN A 92 -17.10 -3.38 3.75
CA GLN A 92 -16.22 -3.90 4.80
C GLN A 92 -16.28 -5.43 4.90
N GLN A 93 -17.12 -6.07 4.09
CA GLN A 93 -17.19 -7.52 3.99
C GLN A 93 -16.07 -8.07 3.11
N CYS A 94 -15.63 -9.29 3.46
CA CYS A 94 -14.74 -10.08 2.64
C CYS A 94 -15.16 -11.55 2.73
N ASN A 95 -15.04 -12.30 1.65
CA ASN A 95 -15.23 -13.74 1.64
C ASN A 95 -14.03 -14.51 2.21
N LEU A 96 -12.86 -13.87 2.30
CA LEU A 96 -11.67 -14.41 2.96
C LEU A 96 -11.54 -13.93 4.42
N ARG A 97 -10.72 -14.65 5.20
CA ARG A 97 -10.30 -14.33 6.56
C ARG A 97 -8.78 -14.47 6.67
N CYS A 98 -8.07 -13.55 6.00
CA CYS A 98 -6.59 -13.55 6.01
C CYS A 98 -6.10 -13.23 7.42
N LYS A 99 -5.13 -14.01 7.93
CA LYS A 99 -4.66 -13.92 9.33
C LYS A 99 -4.04 -12.55 9.67
N TYR A 100 -3.39 -11.92 8.71
CA TYR A 100 -2.75 -10.60 8.88
C TYR A 100 -3.64 -9.42 8.47
N CYS A 101 -4.88 -9.68 8.04
CA CYS A 101 -5.76 -8.61 7.58
C CYS A 101 -6.11 -7.67 8.72
N ALA A 102 -6.10 -6.37 8.44
CA ALA A 102 -6.50 -5.35 9.41
C ALA A 102 -7.92 -5.55 9.99
N TYR A 103 -8.79 -6.27 9.28
CA TYR A 103 -10.16 -6.60 9.72
C TYR A 103 -10.31 -7.97 10.35
N SER A 104 -9.36 -8.91 10.14
CA SER A 104 -9.40 -10.27 10.70
C SER A 104 -8.38 -10.48 11.82
N GLY A 105 -7.41 -9.58 11.93
CA GLY A 105 -6.31 -9.67 12.88
C GLY A 105 -6.65 -9.13 14.27
N ASN A 106 -5.63 -8.97 15.10
CA ASN A 106 -5.76 -8.59 16.52
C ASN A 106 -5.98 -7.08 16.75
N TYR A 107 -6.58 -6.37 15.80
CA TYR A 107 -6.85 -4.95 15.94
C TYR A 107 -8.17 -4.74 16.71
N TYR A 108 -8.10 -4.10 17.87
CA TYR A 108 -9.26 -3.88 18.72
C TYR A 108 -10.33 -2.93 18.13
N ASN A 109 -9.92 -2.08 17.18
CA ASN A 109 -10.77 -1.05 16.56
C ASN A 109 -11.21 -1.39 15.14
N ARG A 110 -10.91 -2.58 14.62
CA ARG A 110 -11.23 -2.99 13.25
C ARG A 110 -11.75 -4.44 13.24
N SER A 111 -12.87 -4.64 12.59
CA SER A 111 -13.46 -5.96 12.39
C SER A 111 -14.20 -5.99 11.06
N HIS A 112 -14.39 -7.18 10.50
CA HIS A 112 -15.31 -7.35 9.39
C HIS A 112 -16.73 -7.01 9.84
N THR A 113 -17.36 -6.09 9.13
CA THR A 113 -18.76 -5.73 9.35
C THR A 113 -19.59 -6.05 8.11
N SER A 114 -20.91 -5.95 8.21
CA SER A 114 -21.83 -6.07 7.08
C SER A 114 -22.03 -4.75 6.33
N ASN A 115 -21.27 -3.72 6.67
CA ASN A 115 -21.42 -2.41 6.05
C ASN A 115 -21.10 -2.47 4.55
N ARG A 116 -22.01 -1.92 3.78
CA ARG A 116 -21.92 -1.76 2.33
C ARG A 116 -22.25 -0.32 1.98
N MET A 117 -21.55 0.22 0.99
CA MET A 117 -21.85 1.53 0.47
C MET A 117 -23.12 1.45 -0.41
N ASP A 118 -24.07 2.34 -0.22
CA ASP A 118 -25.15 2.50 -1.18
C ASP A 118 -24.76 3.39 -2.34
N PHE A 119 -25.54 3.33 -3.43
CA PHE A 119 -25.23 4.10 -4.64
C PHE A 119 -25.36 5.61 -4.42
N GLU A 120 -26.27 6.07 -3.57
CA GLU A 120 -26.46 7.50 -3.32
C GLU A 120 -25.25 8.08 -2.57
N THR A 121 -24.65 7.31 -1.66
CA THR A 121 -23.38 7.69 -1.01
C THR A 121 -22.23 7.74 -2.01
N ALA A 122 -22.08 6.70 -2.86
CA ALA A 122 -21.07 6.68 -3.90
C ALA A 122 -21.21 7.84 -4.88
N LYS A 123 -22.45 8.16 -5.29
CA LYS A 123 -22.78 9.27 -6.18
C LYS A 123 -22.37 10.61 -5.59
N LYS A 124 -22.71 10.88 -4.31
CA LYS A 124 -22.30 12.11 -3.61
C LYS A 124 -20.76 12.24 -3.57
N ALA A 125 -20.06 11.13 -3.32
CA ALA A 125 -18.60 11.11 -3.30
C ALA A 125 -18.01 11.41 -4.70
N ILE A 126 -18.59 10.83 -5.77
CA ILE A 126 -18.18 11.08 -7.14
C ILE A 126 -18.46 12.53 -7.54
N ASP A 127 -19.62 13.08 -7.21
CA ASP A 127 -19.97 14.49 -7.51
C ASP A 127 -19.03 15.45 -6.78
N PHE A 128 -18.71 15.18 -5.51
CA PHE A 128 -17.72 15.94 -4.74
C PHE A 128 -16.33 15.86 -5.41
N TYR A 129 -15.90 14.67 -5.79
CA TYR A 129 -14.60 14.46 -6.44
C TYR A 129 -14.51 15.20 -7.78
N LEU A 130 -15.52 15.09 -8.64
CA LEU A 130 -15.55 15.79 -9.93
C LEU A 130 -15.47 17.31 -9.77
N LYS A 131 -16.17 17.86 -8.77
CA LYS A 131 -16.11 19.29 -8.44
C LYS A 131 -14.71 19.71 -7.98
N ARG A 132 -14.03 18.87 -7.19
CA ARG A 132 -12.69 19.14 -6.64
C ARG A 132 -11.55 18.78 -7.59
N SER A 133 -11.87 18.24 -8.76
CA SER A 133 -10.92 17.85 -9.80
C SER A 133 -11.18 18.62 -11.11
N GLU A 134 -11.84 19.77 -11.04
CA GLU A 134 -12.25 20.49 -12.25
C GLU A 134 -11.09 20.90 -13.16
N LYS A 135 -9.90 21.18 -12.58
CA LYS A 135 -8.69 21.57 -13.30
C LYS A 135 -7.74 20.39 -13.58
N ALA A 136 -8.05 19.18 -13.09
CA ALA A 136 -7.24 18.00 -13.37
C ALA A 136 -7.53 17.49 -14.78
N ASP A 137 -6.49 17.15 -15.53
CA ASP A 137 -6.61 16.57 -16.88
C ASP A 137 -7.01 15.08 -16.83
N GLN A 138 -6.66 14.42 -15.75
CA GLN A 138 -6.90 13.01 -15.53
C GLN A 138 -7.57 12.77 -14.19
N LEU A 139 -8.56 11.89 -14.18
CA LEU A 139 -9.25 11.41 -12.99
C LEU A 139 -8.79 9.98 -12.66
N ALA A 140 -8.86 9.61 -11.39
CA ALA A 140 -8.70 8.23 -10.96
C ALA A 140 -9.83 7.84 -10.00
N LEU A 141 -10.48 6.72 -10.26
CA LEU A 141 -11.49 6.15 -9.39
C LEU A 141 -11.06 4.75 -8.97
N SER A 142 -10.82 4.58 -7.69
CA SER A 142 -10.34 3.34 -7.09
C SER A 142 -11.45 2.64 -6.30
N PHE A 143 -11.54 1.34 -6.44
CA PHE A 143 -12.45 0.51 -5.65
C PHE A 143 -11.66 -0.35 -4.67
N TYR A 144 -12.06 -0.27 -3.42
CA TYR A 144 -11.40 -0.94 -2.30
C TYR A 144 -12.42 -1.45 -1.29
N GLY A 145 -11.95 -2.16 -0.26
CA GLY A 145 -12.80 -2.63 0.82
C GLY A 145 -12.26 -3.89 1.49
N GLY A 146 -13.15 -4.73 2.00
CA GLY A 146 -12.80 -6.10 2.33
C GLY A 146 -12.50 -6.89 1.05
N GLU A 147 -13.56 -7.19 0.27
CA GLU A 147 -13.45 -7.67 -1.13
C GLU A 147 -14.42 -6.85 -1.99
N PRO A 148 -13.90 -5.94 -2.85
CA PRO A 148 -14.75 -5.05 -3.62
C PRO A 148 -15.67 -5.77 -4.62
N LEU A 149 -15.28 -6.92 -5.16
CA LEU A 149 -16.11 -7.69 -6.10
C LEU A 149 -17.38 -8.28 -5.47
N LEU A 150 -17.52 -8.26 -4.14
CA LEU A 150 -18.82 -8.54 -3.50
C LEU A 150 -19.87 -7.49 -3.81
N GLU A 151 -19.45 -6.29 -4.22
CA GLU A 151 -20.32 -5.17 -4.59
C GLU A 151 -20.21 -4.83 -6.10
N PHE A 152 -20.07 -5.85 -6.94
CA PHE A 152 -19.82 -5.68 -8.38
C PHE A 152 -20.90 -4.83 -9.07
N GLU A 153 -22.17 -5.00 -8.69
CA GLU A 153 -23.27 -4.19 -9.24
C GLU A 153 -23.15 -2.69 -8.86
N LEU A 154 -22.69 -2.39 -7.67
CA LEU A 154 -22.39 -1.00 -7.26
C LEU A 154 -21.23 -0.44 -8.10
N ILE A 155 -20.16 -1.22 -8.29
CA ILE A 155 -19.01 -0.81 -9.09
C ILE A 155 -19.44 -0.47 -10.52
N LYS A 156 -20.27 -1.30 -11.15
CA LYS A 156 -20.81 -1.03 -12.50
C LYS A 156 -21.58 0.29 -12.55
N LYS A 157 -22.43 0.54 -11.56
CA LYS A 157 -23.18 1.81 -11.46
C LYS A 157 -22.24 3.01 -11.29
N CYS A 158 -21.21 2.91 -10.45
CA CYS A 158 -20.24 3.99 -10.24
C CYS A 158 -19.45 4.31 -11.51
N VAL A 159 -18.97 3.27 -12.23
CA VAL A 159 -18.26 3.43 -13.50
C VAL A 159 -19.16 4.09 -14.55
N SER A 160 -20.38 3.61 -14.71
CA SER A 160 -21.34 4.23 -15.64
C SER A 160 -21.62 5.69 -15.27
N TYR A 161 -21.80 5.99 -14.00
CA TYR A 161 -22.12 7.32 -13.53
C TYR A 161 -20.98 8.34 -13.76
N ILE A 162 -19.75 7.98 -13.43
CA ILE A 162 -18.62 8.90 -13.62
C ILE A 162 -18.30 9.11 -15.11
N LEU A 163 -18.45 8.07 -15.95
CA LEU A 163 -18.24 8.17 -17.40
C LEU A 163 -19.22 9.15 -18.06
N GLN A 164 -20.47 9.25 -17.59
CA GLN A 164 -21.45 10.20 -18.08
C GLN A 164 -21.15 11.65 -17.66
N ARG A 165 -20.30 11.87 -16.65
CA ARG A 165 -20.07 13.17 -16.02
C ARG A 165 -18.65 13.71 -16.11
N LYS A 166 -17.68 12.87 -16.48
CA LYS A 166 -16.27 13.25 -16.55
C LYS A 166 -15.94 14.28 -17.63
N GLY A 167 -16.87 14.55 -18.57
CA GLY A 167 -16.57 15.34 -19.76
C GLY A 167 -15.48 14.70 -20.61
N ASP A 168 -14.56 15.50 -21.12
CA ASP A 168 -13.45 15.03 -21.96
C ASP A 168 -12.24 14.49 -21.18
N LYS A 169 -12.32 14.51 -19.84
CA LYS A 169 -11.21 14.07 -18.98
C LYS A 169 -10.92 12.58 -19.16
N LYS A 170 -9.64 12.24 -19.15
CA LYS A 170 -9.20 10.83 -19.02
C LYS A 170 -9.57 10.31 -17.65
N ILE A 171 -9.90 9.02 -17.55
CA ILE A 171 -10.14 8.37 -16.26
C ILE A 171 -9.43 7.03 -16.19
N LEU A 172 -8.78 6.80 -15.06
CA LEU A 172 -8.22 5.52 -14.68
C LEU A 172 -9.14 4.86 -13.65
N PHE A 173 -9.47 3.61 -13.89
CA PHE A 173 -10.10 2.76 -12.89
C PHE A 173 -9.06 1.85 -12.24
N THR A 174 -9.08 1.73 -10.93
CA THR A 174 -8.17 0.84 -10.22
C THR A 174 -8.91 -0.03 -9.22
N MET A 175 -8.43 -1.23 -8.99
CA MET A 175 -9.02 -2.15 -8.01
C MET A 175 -7.96 -3.07 -7.44
N THR A 176 -8.00 -3.25 -6.11
CA THR A 176 -7.29 -4.35 -5.45
C THR A 176 -8.32 -5.40 -5.04
N THR A 177 -8.11 -6.63 -5.48
CA THR A 177 -9.01 -7.77 -5.20
C THR A 177 -8.23 -8.99 -4.73
N ASN A 178 -8.91 -9.88 -4.02
CA ASN A 178 -8.36 -11.19 -3.70
C ASN A 178 -8.46 -12.19 -4.87
N GLY A 179 -9.06 -11.80 -5.99
CA GLY A 179 -9.11 -12.59 -7.22
C GLY A 179 -10.06 -13.79 -7.22
N THR A 180 -10.76 -14.07 -6.11
CA THR A 180 -11.61 -15.29 -6.02
C THR A 180 -12.97 -15.16 -6.70
N LEU A 181 -13.41 -13.93 -7.02
CA LEU A 181 -14.74 -13.65 -7.58
C LEU A 181 -14.68 -13.17 -9.04
N MET A 182 -13.62 -13.50 -9.76
CA MET A 182 -13.43 -13.11 -11.16
C MET A 182 -14.20 -14.06 -12.10
N THR A 183 -15.53 -13.86 -12.16
CA THR A 183 -16.39 -14.54 -13.14
C THR A 183 -16.14 -13.99 -14.55
N GLU A 184 -16.71 -14.63 -15.58
CA GLU A 184 -16.61 -14.16 -16.97
C GLU A 184 -17.10 -12.71 -17.12
N ASP A 185 -18.26 -12.39 -16.53
CA ASP A 185 -18.83 -11.03 -16.56
C ASP A 185 -17.90 -10.00 -15.90
N VAL A 186 -17.23 -10.39 -14.80
CA VAL A 186 -16.26 -9.54 -14.10
C VAL A 186 -15.03 -9.33 -14.97
N ILE A 187 -14.50 -10.39 -15.58
CA ILE A 187 -13.31 -10.34 -16.46
C ILE A 187 -13.61 -9.42 -17.65
N GLU A 188 -14.74 -9.65 -18.34
CA GLU A 188 -15.16 -8.79 -19.47
C GLU A 188 -15.24 -7.32 -19.07
N PHE A 189 -15.85 -7.03 -17.92
CA PHE A 189 -15.99 -5.68 -17.41
C PHE A 189 -14.64 -5.01 -17.08
N LEU A 190 -13.74 -5.72 -16.39
CA LEU A 190 -12.42 -5.21 -16.03
C LEU A 190 -11.57 -4.89 -17.27
N VAL A 191 -11.58 -5.79 -18.26
CA VAL A 191 -10.88 -5.60 -19.54
C VAL A 191 -11.49 -4.45 -20.32
N LYS A 192 -12.83 -4.41 -20.46
CA LYS A 192 -13.56 -3.37 -21.22
C LYS A 192 -13.25 -1.95 -20.73
N TYR A 193 -13.14 -1.77 -19.43
CA TYR A 193 -12.89 -0.46 -18.82
C TYR A 193 -11.43 -0.26 -18.41
N GLU A 194 -10.53 -1.13 -18.87
CA GLU A 194 -9.07 -1.06 -18.68
C GLU A 194 -8.68 -0.81 -17.22
N PHE A 195 -9.26 -1.59 -16.30
CA PHE A 195 -8.90 -1.47 -14.89
C PHE A 195 -7.42 -1.76 -14.64
N ASN A 196 -6.72 -0.87 -13.95
CA ASN A 196 -5.45 -1.20 -13.33
C ASN A 196 -5.70 -2.14 -12.15
N LEU A 197 -5.52 -3.42 -12.40
CA LEU A 197 -5.89 -4.49 -11.47
C LEU A 197 -4.69 -4.92 -10.64
N MET A 198 -4.88 -4.97 -9.33
CA MET A 198 -3.92 -5.55 -8.38
C MET A 198 -4.56 -6.78 -7.72
N ILE A 199 -3.92 -7.93 -7.87
CA ILE A 199 -4.40 -9.20 -7.31
C ILE A 199 -3.54 -9.61 -6.13
N SER A 200 -4.19 -9.91 -5.03
CA SER A 200 -3.53 -10.34 -3.80
C SER A 200 -3.17 -11.81 -3.85
N LEU A 201 -1.89 -12.13 -3.99
CA LEU A 201 -1.37 -13.50 -4.04
C LEU A 201 -0.05 -13.57 -3.26
N ASP A 202 0.10 -14.49 -2.33
CA ASP A 202 1.24 -14.54 -1.40
C ASP A 202 2.25 -15.64 -1.77
N GLY A 203 2.48 -15.84 -3.07
CA GLY A 203 3.39 -16.88 -3.58
C GLY A 203 2.69 -18.19 -3.85
N ASP A 204 3.41 -19.31 -3.70
CA ASP A 204 2.94 -20.67 -3.94
C ASP A 204 1.76 -21.06 -3.04
N LYS A 205 1.11 -22.17 -3.38
CA LYS A 205 -0.09 -22.63 -2.66
C LYS A 205 0.10 -22.77 -1.15
N LYS A 206 1.23 -23.29 -0.73
CA LYS A 206 1.53 -23.48 0.70
C LYS A 206 1.67 -22.12 1.40
N SER A 207 2.44 -21.21 0.83
CA SER A 207 2.66 -19.85 1.36
C SER A 207 1.37 -19.05 1.39
N HIS A 208 0.59 -19.10 0.31
CA HIS A 208 -0.66 -18.37 0.19
C HIS A 208 -1.73 -18.90 1.17
N ASP A 209 -2.00 -20.20 1.16
CA ASP A 209 -3.08 -20.80 1.93
C ASP A 209 -2.79 -20.90 3.45
N ILE A 210 -1.57 -20.59 3.91
CA ILE A 210 -1.29 -20.40 5.34
C ILE A 210 -2.14 -19.25 5.90
N ASN A 211 -2.25 -18.15 5.14
CA ASN A 211 -2.85 -16.91 5.59
C ASN A 211 -4.19 -16.60 4.93
N ARG A 212 -4.32 -16.82 3.60
CA ARG A 212 -5.48 -16.40 2.81
C ARG A 212 -6.48 -17.54 2.63
N ARG A 213 -7.42 -17.65 3.55
CA ARG A 213 -8.45 -18.68 3.55
C ARG A 213 -9.84 -18.10 3.51
N PHE A 214 -10.75 -18.86 2.91
CA PHE A 214 -12.19 -18.59 3.07
C PHE A 214 -12.62 -18.69 4.54
N LYS A 215 -13.74 -18.07 4.86
CA LYS A 215 -14.35 -18.18 6.19
C LYS A 215 -14.60 -19.64 6.62
N THR A 216 -14.76 -20.55 5.66
CA THR A 216 -14.90 -21.99 5.88
C THR A 216 -13.60 -22.70 6.23
N GLY A 217 -12.45 -22.02 6.15
CA GLY A 217 -11.12 -22.60 6.35
C GLY A 217 -10.48 -23.19 5.09
N LYS A 218 -11.21 -23.29 3.95
CA LYS A 218 -10.65 -23.74 2.66
C LYS A 218 -9.64 -22.71 2.13
N GLY A 219 -8.53 -23.17 1.53
CA GLY A 219 -7.57 -22.32 0.83
C GLY A 219 -8.19 -21.62 -0.38
N SER A 220 -7.62 -20.49 -0.77
CA SER A 220 -8.13 -19.69 -1.91
C SER A 220 -7.21 -19.72 -3.13
N PHE A 221 -6.03 -20.33 -3.03
CA PHE A 221 -5.02 -20.35 -4.09
C PHE A 221 -5.54 -20.91 -5.42
N ASP A 222 -6.10 -22.13 -5.41
CA ASP A 222 -6.50 -22.82 -6.64
C ASP A 222 -7.53 -22.03 -7.47
N ILE A 223 -8.54 -21.43 -6.81
CA ILE A 223 -9.55 -20.64 -7.50
C ILE A 223 -8.96 -19.34 -8.08
N ILE A 224 -7.95 -18.77 -7.42
CA ILE A 224 -7.28 -17.57 -7.94
C ILE A 224 -6.51 -17.94 -9.20
N LEU A 225 -5.73 -19.02 -9.20
CA LEU A 225 -4.95 -19.45 -10.37
C LEU A 225 -5.86 -19.79 -11.57
N GLU A 226 -6.99 -20.46 -11.30
CA GLU A 226 -8.00 -20.73 -12.33
C GLU A 226 -8.53 -19.44 -12.94
N ASN A 227 -8.86 -18.44 -12.10
CA ASN A 227 -9.35 -17.15 -12.54
C ASN A 227 -8.29 -16.35 -13.31
N LEU A 228 -7.02 -16.41 -12.89
CA LEU A 228 -5.90 -15.79 -13.60
C LEU A 228 -5.70 -16.43 -14.99
N SER A 229 -5.76 -17.76 -15.06
CA SER A 229 -5.65 -18.49 -16.33
C SER A 229 -6.80 -18.11 -17.28
N ARG A 230 -8.04 -17.97 -16.77
CA ARG A 230 -9.18 -17.48 -17.58
C ARG A 230 -8.98 -16.04 -18.06
N LEU A 231 -8.46 -15.15 -17.20
CA LEU A 231 -8.16 -13.78 -17.58
C LEU A 231 -7.08 -13.71 -18.66
N LYS A 232 -5.99 -14.49 -18.53
CA LYS A 232 -4.89 -14.58 -19.51
C LYS A 232 -5.45 -15.09 -20.86
N ALA A 233 -6.25 -16.15 -20.83
CA ALA A 233 -6.90 -16.69 -22.03
C ALA A 233 -7.90 -15.72 -22.68
N TYR A 234 -8.60 -14.90 -21.90
CA TYR A 234 -9.53 -13.90 -22.40
C TYR A 234 -8.83 -12.72 -23.07
N ASN A 235 -7.78 -12.18 -22.45
CA ASN A 235 -6.98 -11.07 -22.99
C ASN A 235 -5.57 -11.04 -22.38
N GLU A 236 -4.60 -11.58 -23.14
CA GLU A 236 -3.21 -11.70 -22.70
C GLU A 236 -2.53 -10.34 -22.57
N GLU A 237 -2.80 -9.39 -23.46
CA GLU A 237 -2.24 -8.02 -23.37
C GLU A 237 -2.71 -7.30 -22.10
N TYR A 238 -3.97 -7.44 -21.74
CA TYR A 238 -4.48 -6.88 -20.48
C TYR A 238 -3.88 -7.60 -19.28
N TYR A 239 -3.78 -8.94 -19.36
CA TYR A 239 -3.20 -9.76 -18.30
C TYR A 239 -1.75 -9.36 -17.99
N SER A 240 -0.94 -9.03 -19.00
CA SER A 240 0.45 -8.59 -18.81
C SER A 240 0.60 -7.29 -18.00
N LYS A 241 -0.46 -6.53 -17.84
CA LYS A 241 -0.52 -5.28 -17.06
C LYS A 241 -1.02 -5.49 -15.62
N VAL A 242 -1.42 -6.73 -15.26
CA VAL A 242 -1.91 -7.05 -13.91
C VAL A 242 -0.76 -6.99 -12.91
N LEU A 243 -1.02 -6.35 -11.78
CA LEU A 243 -0.08 -6.26 -10.66
C LEU A 243 -0.42 -7.32 -9.61
N PHE A 244 0.59 -7.91 -9.01
CA PHE A 244 0.43 -8.84 -7.90
C PHE A 244 0.90 -8.19 -6.59
N ASN A 245 0.16 -8.42 -5.52
CA ASN A 245 0.51 -7.96 -4.18
C ASN A 245 0.75 -9.16 -3.29
N CYS A 246 2.01 -9.38 -2.93
CA CYS A 246 2.46 -10.45 -2.04
C CYS A 246 2.73 -9.89 -0.64
N VAL A 247 2.07 -10.44 0.36
CA VAL A 247 2.29 -10.07 1.76
C VAL A 247 3.22 -11.08 2.42
N ILE A 248 4.37 -10.60 2.86
CA ILE A 248 5.39 -11.38 3.56
C ILE A 248 5.14 -11.32 5.08
N SER A 249 5.07 -12.46 5.71
CA SER A 249 4.96 -12.62 7.16
C SER A 249 6.19 -13.35 7.72
N SER A 250 6.29 -13.44 9.04
CA SER A 250 7.37 -14.19 9.70
C SER A 250 7.38 -15.69 9.38
N SER A 251 6.26 -16.22 8.88
CA SER A 251 6.13 -17.62 8.44
C SER A 251 6.32 -17.81 6.93
N SER A 252 6.67 -16.77 6.18
CA SER A 252 6.85 -16.84 4.73
C SER A 252 8.19 -17.47 4.37
N ASP A 253 8.17 -18.39 3.42
CA ASP A 253 9.36 -18.99 2.80
C ASP A 253 9.73 -18.16 1.56
N LEU A 254 10.70 -17.24 1.74
CA LEU A 254 11.08 -16.30 0.70
C LEU A 254 11.66 -16.97 -0.54
N GLU A 255 12.38 -18.09 -0.38
CA GLU A 255 12.95 -18.83 -1.51
C GLU A 255 11.86 -19.45 -2.38
N ASN A 256 10.87 -20.08 -1.75
CA ASN A 256 9.73 -20.65 -2.47
C ASN A 256 8.86 -19.59 -3.13
N ILE A 257 8.65 -18.44 -2.47
CA ILE A 257 7.92 -17.31 -3.05
C ILE A 257 8.65 -16.73 -4.26
N TYR A 258 9.97 -16.54 -4.16
CA TYR A 258 10.78 -16.05 -5.27
C TYR A 258 10.73 -17.04 -6.45
N ARG A 259 10.92 -18.34 -6.19
CA ARG A 259 10.87 -19.39 -7.23
C ARG A 259 9.50 -19.41 -7.92
N PHE A 260 8.41 -19.35 -7.15
CA PHE A 260 7.05 -19.33 -7.68
C PHE A 260 6.85 -18.19 -8.69
N TYR A 261 7.24 -16.97 -8.36
CA TYR A 261 7.05 -15.83 -9.27
C TYR A 261 8.05 -15.76 -10.42
N SER A 262 9.21 -16.45 -10.31
CA SER A 262 10.26 -16.44 -11.33
C SER A 262 10.17 -17.58 -12.32
N GLU A 263 9.58 -18.72 -11.94
CA GLU A 263 9.60 -19.96 -12.74
C GLU A 263 8.23 -20.28 -13.35
N GLU A 264 7.14 -19.74 -12.80
CA GLU A 264 5.80 -20.00 -13.32
C GLU A 264 5.47 -19.09 -14.50
N GLU A 265 5.22 -19.68 -15.67
CA GLU A 265 4.86 -18.98 -16.93
C GLU A 265 3.72 -17.95 -16.77
N LEU A 266 2.82 -18.20 -15.82
CA LEU A 266 1.71 -17.32 -15.52
C LEU A 266 2.17 -15.93 -15.04
N PHE A 267 3.38 -15.77 -14.51
CA PHE A 267 3.88 -14.51 -13.92
C PHE A 267 5.04 -13.86 -14.66
N GLU A 268 5.49 -14.41 -15.81
CA GLU A 268 6.63 -13.89 -16.59
C GLU A 268 6.55 -12.39 -16.91
N ALA A 269 5.34 -11.88 -17.20
CA ALA A 269 5.12 -10.47 -17.51
C ALA A 269 4.65 -9.65 -16.29
N GLY A 270 4.40 -10.28 -15.17
CA GLY A 270 3.74 -9.66 -14.02
C GLY A 270 4.71 -8.87 -13.12
N THR A 271 4.27 -7.71 -12.65
CA THR A 271 4.96 -6.96 -11.59
C THR A 271 4.44 -7.37 -10.23
N VAL A 272 5.34 -7.79 -9.33
CA VAL A 272 5.00 -8.20 -7.97
C VAL A 272 5.46 -7.14 -6.97
N ASN A 273 4.51 -6.64 -6.18
CA ASN A 273 4.78 -5.77 -5.04
C ASN A 273 4.86 -6.60 -3.76
N PHE A 274 5.95 -6.46 -3.02
CA PHE A 274 6.13 -7.12 -1.74
C PHE A 274 5.83 -6.17 -0.59
N ASN A 275 4.93 -6.58 0.29
CA ASN A 275 4.57 -5.85 1.50
C ASN A 275 4.80 -6.72 2.72
N TYR A 276 5.26 -6.12 3.82
CA TYR A 276 5.46 -6.84 5.07
C TYR A 276 4.23 -6.70 5.97
N VAL A 277 3.91 -7.79 6.67
CA VAL A 277 2.95 -7.70 7.79
C VAL A 277 3.55 -6.75 8.82
N ASN A 278 2.83 -5.66 9.10
CA ASN A 278 3.20 -4.81 10.23
C ASN A 278 2.88 -5.58 11.52
N PRO A 279 3.88 -6.01 12.30
CA PRO A 279 3.64 -6.60 13.60
C PRO A 279 3.15 -5.49 14.51
N VAL A 280 1.85 -5.29 14.56
CA VAL A 280 1.28 -4.45 15.61
C VAL A 280 1.42 -5.25 16.89
N GLY A 281 2.35 -4.78 17.71
CA GLY A 281 2.50 -5.28 19.05
C GLY A 281 1.26 -5.03 19.91
#